data_5f231c795ff7c655ceb9713d57073061
#
_entry.id   5f231c795ff7c655ceb9713d57073061
#
_cell.length_a   1.000
_cell.length_b   1.000
_cell.length_c   1.000
_cell.angle_alpha   90.00
_cell.angle_beta   90.00
_cell.angle_gamma   90.00
#
_symmetry.space_group_name_H-M   'P 1'
#
loop_
_entity.id
_entity.type
_entity.pdbx_description
1 polymer ?
#
loop_
_entity_poly.entity_id
_entity_poly.type
_entity_poly.pdbx_seq_one_letter_code
_entity_poly.pdbx_strand_id
1 'polypeptide(L)'
;MPAFLANEDPQQRLAQWGAEGLRNCELLAVILGAKTQWAAELLDAQEVSQLATLPFPELAQRLTPRQAGRLGASLELSRRVLQQGLGVMPVISCPVEVVPMLVEIKDQPKEHFLTLFLNARNQLIHKEVISIGSLSASIVHPREVFRVAIHHAAASIILAHNHPSGDVSASRDDIELTRRIVKAGEIMGIEVLDHIIIGATDFMSMKEQGGM
;
A
#
# COMPACT_ATOMS: atom_id res chain seq x y z
N MET A 1 10.18 -6.15 -35.89
CA MET A 1 8.89 -6.50 -35.27
C MET A 1 8.11 -7.36 -36.24
N PRO A 2 7.67 -8.59 -35.91
CA PRO A 2 6.85 -9.36 -36.83
C PRO A 2 5.51 -8.67 -37.03
N ALA A 3 5.05 -8.60 -38.29
CA ALA A 3 3.77 -8.06 -38.69
C ALA A 3 2.68 -8.89 -37.99
N PHE A 4 1.95 -8.29 -37.05
CA PHE A 4 0.87 -8.92 -36.33
C PHE A 4 -0.25 -9.27 -37.29
N LEU A 5 -0.52 -10.56 -37.42
CA LEU A 5 -1.69 -11.08 -38.12
C LEU A 5 -2.95 -10.56 -37.42
N ALA A 6 -3.64 -9.64 -38.07
CA ALA A 6 -4.80 -8.90 -37.55
C ALA A 6 -6.06 -9.77 -37.30
N ASN A 7 -5.92 -11.11 -37.34
CA ASN A 7 -7.08 -12.03 -37.38
C ASN A 7 -7.02 -13.18 -36.36
N GLU A 8 -6.06 -13.21 -35.42
CA GLU A 8 -6.05 -14.27 -34.40
C GLU A 8 -6.92 -13.91 -33.22
N ASP A 9 -7.67 -14.92 -32.72
CA ASP A 9 -8.53 -14.81 -31.55
C ASP A 9 -7.69 -14.40 -30.30
N PRO A 10 -8.01 -13.30 -29.60
CA PRO A 10 -7.31 -12.88 -28.39
C PRO A 10 -7.19 -13.97 -27.31
N GLN A 11 -8.15 -14.90 -27.25
CA GLN A 11 -8.07 -16.03 -26.32
C GLN A 11 -6.96 -17.02 -26.68
N GLN A 12 -6.76 -17.29 -27.96
CA GLN A 12 -5.67 -18.14 -28.43
C GLN A 12 -4.31 -17.48 -28.18
N ARG A 13 -4.22 -16.17 -28.44
CA ARG A 13 -3.00 -15.39 -28.14
C ARG A 13 -2.69 -15.36 -26.66
N LEU A 14 -3.69 -15.16 -25.80
CA LEU A 14 -3.54 -15.24 -24.34
C LEU A 14 -2.98 -16.59 -23.90
N ALA A 15 -3.49 -17.69 -24.45
CA ALA A 15 -3.04 -19.04 -24.12
C ALA A 15 -1.60 -19.31 -24.58
N GLN A 16 -1.17 -18.73 -25.70
CA GLN A 16 0.14 -18.98 -26.30
C GLN A 16 1.23 -18.07 -25.79
N TRP A 17 0.91 -16.79 -25.52
CA TRP A 17 1.89 -15.72 -25.28
C TRP A 17 1.74 -15.06 -23.90
N GLY A 18 0.72 -15.44 -23.12
CA GLY A 18 0.38 -14.77 -21.87
C GLY A 18 -0.26 -13.40 -22.06
N ALA A 19 -0.67 -12.80 -20.96
CA ALA A 19 -1.38 -11.50 -20.95
C ALA A 19 -0.47 -10.33 -21.40
N GLU A 20 0.82 -10.44 -21.17
CA GLU A 20 1.82 -9.39 -21.50
C GLU A 20 1.92 -9.13 -23.02
N GLY A 21 1.60 -10.13 -23.84
CA GLY A 21 1.60 -10.03 -25.29
C GLY A 21 0.34 -9.39 -25.91
N LEU A 22 -0.70 -9.07 -25.10
CA LEU A 22 -1.97 -8.54 -25.57
C LEU A 22 -2.06 -7.02 -25.38
N ARG A 23 -2.71 -6.35 -26.34
CA ARG A 23 -3.09 -4.93 -26.20
C ARG A 23 -4.28 -4.78 -25.26
N ASN A 24 -4.50 -3.57 -24.72
CA ASN A 24 -5.62 -3.28 -23.81
C ASN A 24 -6.98 -3.67 -24.38
N CYS A 25 -7.23 -3.41 -25.67
CA CYS A 25 -8.49 -3.80 -26.33
C CYS A 25 -8.65 -5.34 -26.42
N GLU A 26 -7.58 -6.08 -26.58
CA GLU A 26 -7.59 -7.54 -26.62
C GLU A 26 -7.83 -8.13 -25.22
N LEU A 27 -7.18 -7.58 -24.19
CA LEU A 27 -7.44 -7.96 -22.79
C LEU A 27 -8.89 -7.67 -22.41
N LEU A 28 -9.40 -6.50 -22.77
CA LEU A 28 -10.79 -6.12 -22.52
C LEU A 28 -11.76 -7.04 -23.26
N ALA A 29 -11.49 -7.38 -24.53
CA ALA A 29 -12.28 -8.32 -25.31
C ALA A 29 -12.34 -9.71 -24.64
N VAL A 30 -11.23 -10.21 -24.10
CA VAL A 30 -11.18 -11.48 -23.35
C VAL A 30 -12.04 -11.41 -22.09
N ILE A 31 -11.90 -10.36 -21.28
CA ILE A 31 -12.67 -10.17 -20.03
C ILE A 31 -14.17 -10.12 -20.33
N LEU A 32 -14.56 -9.34 -21.34
CA LEU A 32 -15.97 -9.12 -21.67
C LEU A 32 -16.59 -10.26 -22.49
N GLY A 33 -15.75 -11.15 -23.06
CA GLY A 33 -16.22 -12.15 -24.04
C GLY A 33 -16.80 -11.50 -25.28
N ALA A 34 -16.15 -10.44 -25.79
CA ALA A 34 -16.59 -9.61 -26.90
C ALA A 34 -15.58 -9.63 -28.06
N LYS A 35 -15.97 -9.07 -29.23
CA LYS A 35 -15.05 -8.88 -30.35
C LYS A 35 -14.04 -7.78 -30.04
N THR A 36 -12.79 -7.95 -30.46
CA THR A 36 -11.70 -6.98 -30.24
C THR A 36 -12.03 -5.60 -30.80
N GLN A 37 -12.65 -5.55 -31.99
CA GLN A 37 -13.05 -4.30 -32.61
C GLN A 37 -14.01 -3.49 -31.72
N TRP A 38 -15.02 -4.15 -31.14
CA TRP A 38 -15.97 -3.49 -30.23
C TRP A 38 -15.27 -3.02 -28.93
N ALA A 39 -14.35 -3.82 -28.40
CA ALA A 39 -13.57 -3.42 -27.23
C ALA A 39 -12.61 -2.23 -27.55
N ALA A 40 -12.09 -2.15 -28.79
CA ALA A 40 -11.32 -1.00 -29.24
C ALA A 40 -12.17 0.27 -29.33
N GLU A 41 -13.37 0.18 -29.92
CA GLU A 41 -14.32 1.31 -30.01
C GLU A 41 -14.71 1.81 -28.60
N LEU A 42 -14.84 0.91 -27.63
CA LEU A 42 -15.12 1.29 -26.23
C LEU A 42 -13.94 2.04 -25.60
N LEU A 43 -12.71 1.65 -25.91
CA LEU A 43 -11.48 2.29 -25.40
C LEU A 43 -11.14 3.58 -26.17
N ASP A 44 -11.53 3.70 -27.45
CA ASP A 44 -11.40 4.95 -28.20
C ASP A 44 -12.31 6.05 -27.65
N ALA A 45 -13.48 5.63 -27.09
CA ALA A 45 -14.41 6.54 -26.43
C ALA A 45 -13.98 6.91 -25.00
N GLN A 46 -13.17 6.09 -24.34
CA GLN A 46 -12.71 6.29 -22.95
C GLN A 46 -11.38 5.60 -22.68
N GLU A 47 -10.49 6.26 -21.98
CA GLU A 47 -9.25 5.63 -21.52
C GLU A 47 -9.51 4.49 -20.51
N VAL A 48 -8.60 3.49 -20.49
CA VAL A 48 -8.66 2.35 -19.55
C VAL A 48 -8.78 2.81 -18.10
N SER A 49 -8.07 3.88 -17.75
CA SER A 49 -8.10 4.52 -16.42
C SER A 49 -9.50 5.01 -16.03
N GLN A 50 -10.22 5.59 -16.98
CA GLN A 50 -11.59 6.07 -16.78
C GLN A 50 -12.57 4.90 -16.61
N LEU A 51 -12.45 3.85 -17.43
CA LEU A 51 -13.26 2.63 -17.28
C LEU A 51 -13.06 1.97 -15.91
N ALA A 52 -11.82 1.99 -15.39
CA ALA A 52 -11.47 1.39 -14.11
C ALA A 52 -12.08 2.14 -12.91
N THR A 53 -12.42 3.42 -13.06
CA THR A 53 -12.97 4.27 -12.00
C THR A 53 -14.48 4.42 -12.05
N LEU A 54 -15.14 3.93 -13.12
CA LEU A 54 -16.59 4.04 -13.26
C LEU A 54 -17.33 3.24 -12.18
N PRO A 55 -18.35 3.84 -11.53
CA PRO A 55 -19.23 3.11 -10.64
C PRO A 55 -19.98 1.99 -11.38
N PHE A 56 -20.23 0.88 -10.68
CA PHE A 56 -20.93 -0.28 -11.27
C PHE A 56 -22.27 0.08 -11.97
N PRO A 57 -23.12 0.98 -11.45
CA PRO A 57 -24.34 1.39 -12.15
C PRO A 57 -24.11 2.03 -13.53
N GLU A 58 -23.01 2.76 -13.71
CA GLU A 58 -22.65 3.36 -14.99
C GLU A 58 -22.09 2.33 -15.98
N LEU A 59 -21.33 1.37 -15.50
CA LEU A 59 -20.90 0.23 -16.30
C LEU A 59 -22.10 -0.60 -16.78
N ALA A 60 -23.10 -0.80 -15.93
CA ALA A 60 -24.33 -1.54 -16.25
C ALA A 60 -25.23 -0.83 -17.28
N GLN A 61 -25.09 0.47 -17.49
CA GLN A 61 -25.79 1.20 -18.55
C GLN A 61 -25.17 1.04 -19.94
N ARG A 62 -23.87 0.72 -20.00
CA ARG A 62 -23.08 0.65 -21.24
C ARG A 62 -22.79 -0.78 -21.70
N LEU A 63 -22.88 -1.73 -20.78
CA LEU A 63 -22.55 -3.13 -20.98
C LEU A 63 -23.75 -4.00 -20.67
N THR A 64 -23.78 -5.19 -21.25
CA THR A 64 -24.77 -6.18 -20.80
C THR A 64 -24.52 -6.55 -19.32
N PRO A 65 -25.54 -6.99 -18.57
CA PRO A 65 -25.38 -7.35 -17.15
C PRO A 65 -24.22 -8.34 -16.90
N ARG A 66 -24.03 -9.30 -17.81
CA ARG A 66 -22.94 -10.29 -17.74
C ARG A 66 -21.56 -9.65 -17.95
N GLN A 67 -21.45 -8.71 -18.88
CA GLN A 67 -20.20 -8.00 -19.14
C GLN A 67 -19.84 -7.03 -18.03
N ALA A 68 -20.83 -6.26 -17.55
CA ALA A 68 -20.65 -5.36 -16.40
C ALA A 68 -20.19 -6.13 -15.15
N GLY A 69 -20.81 -7.29 -14.88
CA GLY A 69 -20.42 -8.15 -13.78
C GLY A 69 -18.98 -8.68 -13.90
N ARG A 70 -18.57 -9.15 -15.08
CA ARG A 70 -17.19 -9.61 -15.33
C ARG A 70 -16.17 -8.49 -15.17
N LEU A 71 -16.41 -7.33 -15.77
CA LEU A 71 -15.51 -6.19 -15.67
C LEU A 71 -15.42 -5.68 -14.22
N GLY A 72 -16.57 -5.45 -13.57
CA GLY A 72 -16.60 -5.00 -12.20
C GLY A 72 -15.90 -5.94 -11.22
N ALA A 73 -16.10 -7.26 -11.37
CA ALA A 73 -15.42 -8.27 -10.55
C ALA A 73 -13.91 -8.29 -10.81
N SER A 74 -13.47 -8.17 -12.08
CA SER A 74 -12.03 -8.12 -12.42
C SER A 74 -11.37 -6.87 -11.84
N LEU A 75 -11.99 -5.70 -11.98
CA LEU A 75 -11.50 -4.44 -11.43
C LEU A 75 -11.41 -4.47 -9.90
N GLU A 76 -12.45 -4.98 -9.23
CA GLU A 76 -12.46 -5.10 -7.77
C GLU A 76 -11.42 -6.10 -7.27
N LEU A 77 -11.24 -7.23 -7.95
CA LEU A 77 -10.19 -8.18 -7.60
C LEU A 77 -8.80 -7.56 -7.78
N SER A 78 -8.56 -6.88 -8.90
CA SER A 78 -7.30 -6.16 -9.14
C SER A 78 -7.04 -5.08 -8.09
N ARG A 79 -8.07 -4.32 -7.72
CA ARG A 79 -7.98 -3.31 -6.66
C ARG A 79 -7.59 -3.94 -5.32
N ARG A 80 -8.20 -5.07 -4.95
CA ARG A 80 -7.84 -5.81 -3.72
C ARG A 80 -6.42 -6.32 -3.75
N VAL A 81 -5.98 -6.89 -4.87
CA VAL A 81 -4.61 -7.37 -5.05
C VAL A 81 -3.61 -6.23 -4.91
N LEU A 82 -3.87 -5.08 -5.55
CA LEU A 82 -3.02 -3.88 -5.43
C LEU A 82 -2.98 -3.34 -4.00
N GLN A 83 -4.10 -3.36 -3.30
CA GLN A 83 -4.16 -2.96 -1.88
C GLN A 83 -3.46 -3.95 -0.94
N GLN A 84 -3.38 -5.23 -1.31
CA GLN A 84 -2.70 -6.27 -0.53
C GLN A 84 -1.18 -6.35 -0.78
N GLY A 85 -0.59 -5.47 -1.62
CA GLY A 85 0.85 -5.33 -1.70
C GLY A 85 1.55 -5.85 -2.97
N LEU A 86 0.82 -6.04 -4.10
CA LEU A 86 1.47 -6.13 -5.43
C LEU A 86 1.67 -4.75 -6.07
N GLY A 87 1.34 -3.67 -5.34
CA GLY A 87 1.62 -2.29 -5.76
C GLY A 87 3.10 -1.96 -5.64
N VAL A 88 3.54 -0.98 -6.41
CA VAL A 88 4.87 -0.36 -6.26
C VAL A 88 5.07 -0.04 -4.78
N MET A 89 6.00 -0.76 -4.13
CA MET A 89 6.34 -0.52 -2.73
C MET A 89 6.82 0.93 -2.61
N PRO A 90 6.13 1.81 -1.85
CA PRO A 90 6.56 3.19 -1.73
C PRO A 90 7.96 3.24 -1.11
N VAL A 91 8.84 3.99 -1.74
CA VAL A 91 10.17 4.29 -1.21
C VAL A 91 10.01 5.44 -0.22
N ILE A 92 10.58 5.31 0.97
CA ILE A 92 10.54 6.33 2.01
C ILE A 92 11.92 6.99 2.09
N SER A 93 11.98 8.26 1.71
CA SER A 93 13.21 9.05 1.70
C SER A 93 13.19 10.20 2.72
N CYS A 94 12.01 10.60 3.17
CA CYS A 94 11.83 11.67 4.14
C CYS A 94 10.59 11.43 5.02
N PRO A 95 10.51 12.07 6.22
CA PRO A 95 9.41 11.85 7.18
C PRO A 95 8.02 12.16 6.62
N VAL A 96 7.89 13.17 5.77
CA VAL A 96 6.58 13.56 5.21
C VAL A 96 5.94 12.46 4.36
N GLU A 97 6.74 11.60 3.74
CA GLU A 97 6.24 10.47 2.93
C GLU A 97 5.63 9.35 3.78
N VAL A 98 5.92 9.32 5.09
CA VAL A 98 5.31 8.39 6.04
C VAL A 98 3.88 8.78 6.38
N VAL A 99 3.57 10.08 6.42
CA VAL A 99 2.28 10.62 6.89
C VAL A 99 1.07 10.00 6.19
N PRO A 100 1.03 9.86 4.85
CA PRO A 100 -0.09 9.19 4.17
C PRO A 100 -0.30 7.73 4.57
N MET A 101 0.73 7.06 5.10
CA MET A 101 0.68 5.67 5.53
C MET A 101 0.10 5.51 6.95
N LEU A 102 -0.05 6.62 7.69
CA LEU A 102 -0.53 6.68 9.07
C LEU A 102 -2.01 7.06 9.19
N VAL A 103 -2.74 7.22 8.08
CA VAL A 103 -4.14 7.66 8.07
C VAL A 103 -5.04 6.77 8.95
N GLU A 104 -4.75 5.48 9.03
CA GLU A 104 -5.54 4.54 9.83
C GLU A 104 -5.43 4.76 11.34
N ILE A 105 -4.33 5.37 11.83
CA ILE A 105 -4.13 5.65 13.26
C ILE A 105 -4.37 7.11 13.62
N LYS A 106 -4.31 8.03 12.65
CA LYS A 106 -4.30 9.48 12.86
C LYS A 106 -5.45 9.99 13.73
N ASP A 107 -6.68 9.58 13.40
CA ASP A 107 -7.91 10.08 14.05
C ASP A 107 -8.46 9.11 15.11
N GLN A 108 -7.63 8.18 15.58
CA GLN A 108 -8.06 7.20 16.58
C GLN A 108 -8.13 7.83 17.97
N PRO A 109 -9.18 7.49 18.77
CA PRO A 109 -9.39 8.06 20.11
C PRO A 109 -8.43 7.53 21.17
N LYS A 110 -7.64 6.50 20.83
CA LYS A 110 -6.58 5.93 21.68
C LYS A 110 -5.26 6.02 20.94
N GLU A 111 -4.17 6.02 21.67
CA GLU A 111 -2.84 5.91 21.09
C GLU A 111 -2.66 4.55 20.40
N HIS A 112 -2.23 4.55 19.16
CA HIS A 112 -1.89 3.37 18.37
C HIS A 112 -0.42 3.43 18.03
N PHE A 113 0.32 2.45 18.46
CA PHE A 113 1.72 2.29 18.08
C PHE A 113 1.83 1.39 16.86
N LEU A 114 2.27 1.97 15.76
CA LEU A 114 2.42 1.34 14.47
C LEU A 114 3.89 1.27 14.07
N THR A 115 4.29 0.21 13.41
CA THR A 115 5.63 0.09 12.83
C THR A 115 5.55 -0.16 11.34
N LEU A 116 6.33 0.60 10.58
CA LEU A 116 6.57 0.38 9.15
C LEU A 116 7.87 -0.40 8.99
N PHE A 117 7.84 -1.45 8.19
CA PHE A 117 8.95 -2.35 7.94
C PHE A 117 9.46 -2.14 6.52
N LEU A 118 10.77 -1.92 6.36
CA LEU A 118 11.37 -1.53 5.09
C LEU A 118 12.44 -2.54 4.66
N ASN A 119 12.59 -2.70 3.35
CA ASN A 119 13.71 -3.44 2.79
C ASN A 119 14.97 -2.56 2.68
N ALA A 120 16.09 -3.13 2.20
CA ALA A 120 17.36 -2.43 2.02
C ALA A 120 17.33 -1.25 1.01
N ARG A 121 16.22 -1.06 0.29
CA ARG A 121 15.98 0.07 -0.62
C ARG A 121 15.01 1.11 -0.04
N ASN A 122 14.76 1.05 1.27
CA ASN A 122 13.77 1.86 1.98
C ASN A 122 12.35 1.76 1.40
N GLN A 123 12.02 0.62 0.80
CA GLN A 123 10.67 0.37 0.31
C GLN A 123 9.83 -0.27 1.43
N LEU A 124 8.61 0.22 1.62
CA LEU A 124 7.68 -0.33 2.61
C LEU A 124 7.23 -1.74 2.19
N ILE A 125 7.65 -2.75 2.96
CA ILE A 125 7.28 -4.16 2.73
C ILE A 125 6.12 -4.62 3.60
N HIS A 126 5.95 -4.02 4.77
CA HIS A 126 4.85 -4.32 5.69
C HIS A 126 4.60 -3.15 6.64
N LYS A 127 3.40 -3.05 7.19
CA LYS A 127 3.09 -2.19 8.35
C LYS A 127 2.12 -2.91 9.29
N GLU A 128 2.29 -2.71 10.59
CA GLU A 128 1.48 -3.38 11.61
C GLU A 128 1.30 -2.48 12.83
N VAL A 129 0.07 -2.46 13.36
CA VAL A 129 -0.21 -1.85 14.66
C VAL A 129 0.26 -2.81 15.75
N ILE A 130 1.29 -2.45 16.45
CA ILE A 130 1.93 -3.30 17.49
C ILE A 130 1.18 -3.22 18.81
N SER A 131 0.60 -2.04 19.14
CA SER A 131 -0.10 -1.82 20.41
C SER A 131 -1.18 -0.76 20.27
N ILE A 132 -2.25 -0.89 21.05
CA ILE A 132 -3.32 0.08 21.18
C ILE A 132 -3.53 0.38 22.65
N GLY A 133 -3.52 1.66 23.03
CA GLY A 133 -3.69 2.13 24.40
C GLY A 133 -2.51 2.99 24.86
N SER A 134 -2.29 3.13 26.17
CA SER A 134 -1.15 3.89 26.69
C SER A 134 0.17 3.34 26.20
N LEU A 135 1.07 4.20 25.72
CA LEU A 135 2.42 3.84 25.27
C LEU A 135 3.42 3.64 26.40
N SER A 136 2.95 3.41 27.65
CA SER A 136 3.86 3.13 28.74
C SER A 136 4.84 2.01 28.34
N ALA A 137 6.09 2.14 28.74
CA ALA A 137 7.19 1.23 28.40
C ALA A 137 6.94 -0.26 28.74
N SER A 138 5.84 -0.55 29.45
CA SER A 138 5.37 -1.90 29.76
C SER A 138 4.50 -2.53 28.65
N ILE A 139 3.93 -1.74 27.73
CA ILE A 139 2.95 -2.22 26.73
C ILE A 139 3.62 -2.49 25.39
N VAL A 140 4.53 -1.60 24.92
CA VAL A 140 5.31 -1.83 23.70
C VAL A 140 6.66 -2.45 24.06
N HIS A 141 6.79 -3.74 23.81
CA HIS A 141 8.06 -4.44 24.04
C HIS A 141 8.85 -4.59 22.75
N PRO A 142 10.18 -4.31 22.71
CA PRO A 142 11.00 -4.47 21.50
C PRO A 142 10.83 -5.84 20.82
N ARG A 143 10.65 -6.93 21.58
CA ARG A 143 10.43 -8.27 21.02
C ARG A 143 9.21 -8.34 20.07
N GLU A 144 8.14 -7.60 20.35
CA GLU A 144 6.93 -7.60 19.48
C GLU A 144 7.22 -6.88 18.16
N VAL A 145 7.94 -5.76 18.19
CA VAL A 145 8.38 -5.03 17.01
C VAL A 145 9.32 -5.89 16.17
N PHE A 146 10.37 -6.44 16.78
CA PHE A 146 11.40 -7.20 16.04
C PHE A 146 10.95 -8.59 15.63
N ARG A 147 9.98 -9.21 16.29
CA ARG A 147 9.33 -10.43 15.82
C ARG A 147 8.73 -10.25 14.43
N VAL A 148 8.04 -9.14 14.21
CA VAL A 148 7.42 -8.80 12.90
C VAL A 148 8.52 -8.43 11.90
N ALA A 149 9.51 -7.63 12.31
CA ALA A 149 10.63 -7.24 11.47
C ALA A 149 11.39 -8.45 10.91
N ILE A 150 11.69 -9.44 11.75
CA ILE A 150 12.37 -10.68 11.35
C ILE A 150 11.48 -11.51 10.43
N HIS A 151 10.18 -11.65 10.77
CA HIS A 151 9.23 -12.41 9.95
C HIS A 151 9.15 -11.89 8.50
N HIS A 152 9.21 -10.58 8.33
CA HIS A 152 9.16 -9.93 7.02
C HIS A 152 10.56 -9.66 6.41
N ALA A 153 11.64 -10.13 7.04
CA ALA A 153 13.03 -9.88 6.62
C ALA A 153 13.31 -8.38 6.39
N ALA A 154 12.80 -7.52 7.29
CA ALA A 154 13.00 -6.09 7.22
C ALA A 154 14.49 -5.73 7.46
N ALA A 155 15.04 -4.82 6.65
CA ALA A 155 16.37 -4.25 6.83
C ALA A 155 16.35 -3.07 7.81
N SER A 156 15.24 -2.33 7.84
CA SER A 156 15.04 -1.18 8.73
C SER A 156 13.58 -1.01 9.08
N ILE A 157 13.31 -0.20 10.10
CA ILE A 157 11.95 0.11 10.56
C ILE A 157 11.79 1.61 10.81
N ILE A 158 10.54 2.09 10.67
CA ILE A 158 10.10 3.40 11.15
C ILE A 158 8.99 3.16 12.17
N LEU A 159 9.13 3.78 13.33
CA LEU A 159 8.12 3.76 14.38
C LEU A 159 7.13 4.90 14.15
N ALA A 160 5.87 4.72 14.51
CA ALA A 160 4.90 5.78 14.47
C ALA A 160 3.84 5.59 15.57
N HIS A 161 3.33 6.69 16.11
CA HIS A 161 2.13 6.66 16.95
C HIS A 161 1.34 7.96 16.81
N ASN A 162 0.05 7.88 17.12
CA ASN A 162 -0.81 9.05 17.14
C ASN A 162 -0.97 9.59 18.56
N HIS A 163 -1.07 10.92 18.69
CA HIS A 163 -1.52 11.58 19.89
C HIS A 163 -2.97 12.06 19.75
N PRO A 164 -3.94 11.45 20.45
CA PRO A 164 -5.34 11.88 20.39
C PRO A 164 -5.57 13.32 20.86
N SER A 165 -4.66 13.86 21.66
CA SER A 165 -4.69 15.27 22.10
C SER A 165 -4.42 16.26 20.97
N GLY A 166 -3.79 15.81 19.87
CA GLY A 166 -3.32 16.65 18.78
C GLY A 166 -1.93 17.30 19.00
N ASP A 167 -1.39 17.25 20.23
CA ASP A 167 -0.02 17.72 20.51
C ASP A 167 0.99 16.67 20.05
N VAL A 168 1.83 17.02 19.09
CA VAL A 168 2.85 16.12 18.49
C VAL A 168 4.19 16.14 19.22
N SER A 169 4.29 16.85 20.36
CA SER A 169 5.50 16.87 21.18
C SER A 169 5.78 15.50 21.78
N ALA A 170 7.03 15.03 21.66
CA ALA A 170 7.43 13.76 22.25
C ALA A 170 7.40 13.78 23.79
N SER A 171 6.70 12.87 24.42
CA SER A 171 6.74 12.67 25.85
C SER A 171 8.06 12.02 26.33
N ARG A 172 8.29 12.00 27.62
CA ARG A 172 9.44 11.28 28.19
C ARG A 172 9.37 9.78 27.93
N ASP A 173 8.17 9.24 27.97
CA ASP A 173 7.91 7.82 27.73
C ASP A 173 8.19 7.45 26.26
N ASP A 174 7.83 8.32 25.30
CA ASP A 174 8.14 8.13 23.88
C ASP A 174 9.66 8.10 23.63
N ILE A 175 10.38 9.04 24.26
CA ILE A 175 11.85 9.10 24.14
C ILE A 175 12.48 7.84 24.72
N GLU A 176 12.04 7.38 25.90
CA GLU A 176 12.58 6.19 26.54
C GLU A 176 12.26 4.92 25.74
N LEU A 177 11.02 4.79 25.26
CA LEU A 177 10.60 3.69 24.40
C LEU A 177 11.43 3.65 23.11
N THR A 178 11.57 4.79 22.43
CA THR A 178 12.37 4.91 21.21
C THR A 178 13.81 4.47 21.44
N ARG A 179 14.45 4.96 22.47
CA ARG A 179 15.83 4.56 22.82
C ARG A 179 15.98 3.07 23.11
N ARG A 180 14.97 2.45 23.73
CA ARG A 180 14.98 1.00 23.99
C ARG A 180 14.86 0.22 22.68
N ILE A 181 14.02 0.66 21.74
CA ILE A 181 13.84 -0.01 20.46
C ILE A 181 15.09 0.19 19.58
N VAL A 182 15.68 1.40 19.56
CA VAL A 182 16.93 1.68 18.84
C VAL A 182 18.06 0.74 19.32
N LYS A 183 18.30 0.65 20.63
CA LYS A 183 19.31 -0.26 21.20
C LYS A 183 19.05 -1.73 20.85
N ALA A 184 17.79 -2.15 20.84
CA ALA A 184 17.45 -3.51 20.43
C ALA A 184 17.71 -3.71 18.93
N GLY A 185 17.41 -2.71 18.09
CA GLY A 185 17.69 -2.72 16.65
C GLY A 185 19.16 -2.85 16.32
N GLU A 186 20.03 -2.14 17.04
CA GLU A 186 21.48 -2.25 16.91
C GLU A 186 21.97 -3.70 17.14
N ILE A 187 21.43 -4.38 18.16
CA ILE A 187 21.77 -5.78 18.47
C ILE A 187 21.26 -6.73 17.39
N MET A 188 20.07 -6.45 16.84
CA MET A 188 19.40 -7.30 15.84
C MET A 188 19.91 -7.04 14.41
N GLY A 189 20.71 -5.98 14.19
CA GLY A 189 21.11 -5.54 12.85
C GLY A 189 19.97 -4.99 12.01
N ILE A 190 18.92 -4.43 12.65
CA ILE A 190 17.75 -3.83 12.01
C ILE A 190 17.68 -2.37 12.46
N GLU A 191 17.97 -1.44 11.55
CA GLU A 191 18.04 -0.01 11.86
C GLU A 191 16.67 0.58 12.14
N VAL A 192 16.56 1.42 13.19
CA VAL A 192 15.40 2.27 13.45
C VAL A 192 15.66 3.63 12.79
N LEU A 193 15.02 3.88 11.65
CA LEU A 193 15.29 5.07 10.83
C LEU A 193 14.70 6.34 11.42
N ASP A 194 13.51 6.26 12.03
CA ASP A 194 12.80 7.40 12.60
C ASP A 194 11.70 6.93 13.57
N HIS A 195 11.14 7.88 14.34
CA HIS A 195 9.92 7.73 15.09
C HIS A 195 9.02 8.94 14.82
N ILE A 196 7.87 8.72 14.19
CA ILE A 196 6.92 9.76 13.78
C ILE A 196 5.77 9.84 14.79
N ILE A 197 5.53 11.01 15.33
CA ILE A 197 4.35 11.32 16.14
C ILE A 197 3.36 12.07 15.26
N ILE A 198 2.13 11.56 15.12
CA ILE A 198 1.10 12.18 14.29
C ILE A 198 -0.06 12.70 15.14
N GLY A 199 -0.44 13.95 14.89
CA GLY A 199 -1.63 14.60 15.42
C GLY A 199 -2.73 14.75 14.36
N ALA A 200 -3.79 15.47 14.70
CA ALA A 200 -4.91 15.71 13.78
C ALA A 200 -4.51 16.55 12.54
N THR A 201 -3.59 17.50 12.66
CA THR A 201 -3.18 18.40 11.58
C THR A 201 -1.70 18.32 11.27
N ASP A 202 -0.88 17.96 12.26
CA ASP A 202 0.57 18.06 12.21
C ASP A 202 1.23 16.71 12.51
N PHE A 203 2.51 16.62 12.23
CA PHE A 203 3.35 15.48 12.62
C PHE A 203 4.74 15.96 13.06
N MET A 204 5.47 15.12 13.78
CA MET A 204 6.83 15.38 14.22
C MET A 204 7.71 14.16 14.00
N SER A 205 8.91 14.36 13.48
CA SER A 205 9.99 13.37 13.42
C SER A 205 10.90 13.54 14.64
N MET A 206 11.02 12.49 15.44
CA MET A 206 11.93 12.52 16.60
C MET A 206 13.38 12.59 16.16
N LYS A 207 13.74 12.02 15.01
CA LYS A 207 15.09 12.10 14.45
C LYS A 207 15.46 13.53 14.11
N GLU A 208 14.59 14.26 13.41
CA GLU A 208 14.83 15.66 13.04
C GLU A 208 14.94 16.58 14.28
N GLN A 209 14.27 16.22 15.37
CA GLN A 209 14.35 16.95 16.65
C GLN A 209 15.52 16.50 17.54
N GLY A 210 16.35 15.54 17.09
CA GLY A 210 17.47 15.02 17.87
C GLY A 210 17.07 14.16 19.06
N GLY A 211 15.87 13.57 19.04
CA GLY A 211 15.28 12.77 20.12
C GLY A 211 15.62 11.28 20.07
N MET A 212 16.42 10.83 19.11
CA MET A 212 16.83 9.43 18.93
C MET A 212 18.26 9.18 19.37
#